data_5a3071147dccfb1b49f70e2587b68c4f
#
_entry.id   5a3071147dccfb1b49f70e2587b68c4f
#
_cell.length_a   1.000
_cell.length_b   1.000
_cell.length_c   1.000
_cell.angle_alpha   90.00
_cell.angle_beta   90.00
_cell.angle_gamma   90.00
#
_symmetry.space_group_name_H-M   'P 1'
#
loop_
_entity.id
_entity.type
_entity.pdbx_description
1 polymer ?
#
loop_
_entity_poly.entity_id
_entity_poly.type
_entity_poly.pdbx_seq_one_letter_code
_entity_poly.pdbx_strand_id
1 'polypeptide(L)'
;MKQNFSHLGDINPFPGPHTPLKIPNKMVGLIIGKNGETVRTIHQKTNCFIFIPKDSRPGEDFRELELSGPPESVEMCKREIISMIHLVKYIFIQIINYAGSLWKITLY
;
A
#
# COMPACT_ATOMS: atom_id res chain seq x y z
N MET A 1 18.52 14.21 -1.29
CA MET A 1 17.94 13.97 -2.45
C MET A 1 16.67 13.32 -2.26
N LYS A 2 15.73 13.79 -2.95
CA LYS A 2 14.48 13.30 -2.75
C LYS A 2 14.29 11.98 -3.38
N GLN A 3 13.79 11.09 -2.66
CA GLN A 3 13.52 9.82 -3.14
C GLN A 3 12.20 9.83 -3.79
N ASN A 4 12.15 9.35 -4.95
CA ASN A 4 10.91 9.44 -5.66
C ASN A 4 10.55 8.08 -6.20
N PHE A 5 9.65 7.42 -5.55
CA PHE A 5 9.34 6.05 -5.85
C PHE A 5 8.64 5.84 -7.17
N SER A 6 8.09 6.88 -7.76
CA SER A 6 7.47 6.74 -9.06
C SER A 6 8.12 7.61 -10.09
N HIS A 7 9.31 8.04 -9.78
CA HIS A 7 10.00 9.02 -10.54
C HIS A 7 10.20 8.67 -12.00
N LEU A 8 10.63 7.49 -12.30
CA LEU A 8 10.89 7.09 -13.66
C LEU A 8 9.75 6.36 -14.31
N GLY A 9 8.55 6.49 -13.73
CA GLY A 9 7.38 5.87 -14.29
C GLY A 9 7.43 4.38 -14.18
N ASP A 10 7.74 3.75 -15.28
CA ASP A 10 7.64 2.31 -15.35
C ASP A 10 8.92 1.56 -15.05
N ILE A 11 10.00 2.27 -14.84
CA ILE A 11 11.29 1.62 -14.66
C ILE A 11 11.58 1.44 -13.18
N ASN A 12 11.74 0.18 -12.78
CA ASN A 12 12.07 -0.14 -11.41
C ASN A 12 13.58 -0.10 -11.23
N PRO A 13 14.11 0.85 -10.45
CA PRO A 13 15.56 0.99 -10.29
C PRO A 13 16.17 0.03 -9.30
N PHE A 14 15.36 -0.73 -8.57
CA PHE A 14 15.89 -1.60 -7.53
C PHE A 14 16.36 -2.93 -8.09
N PRO A 15 17.32 -3.58 -7.44
CA PRO A 15 17.82 -4.83 -7.97
C PRO A 15 16.77 -5.94 -7.92
N GLY A 16 16.78 -6.80 -8.93
CA GLY A 16 15.87 -7.92 -9.01
C GLY A 16 16.37 -9.08 -8.21
N PRO A 17 15.56 -10.14 -8.12
CA PRO A 17 14.25 -10.26 -8.73
C PRO A 17 13.19 -9.43 -8.02
N HIS A 18 12.12 -9.17 -8.73
CA HIS A 18 11.03 -8.35 -8.21
C HIS A 18 9.80 -9.21 -7.98
N THR A 19 9.22 -9.10 -6.80
CA THR A 19 8.02 -9.83 -6.46
C THR A 19 6.83 -8.90 -6.57
N PRO A 20 5.84 -9.22 -7.39
CA PRO A 20 4.69 -8.33 -7.56
C PRO A 20 3.71 -8.43 -6.42
N LEU A 21 3.05 -7.32 -6.12
CA LEU A 21 2.00 -7.28 -5.13
C LEU A 21 0.95 -6.28 -5.61
N LYS A 22 -0.25 -6.77 -5.90
CA LYS A 22 -1.33 -5.92 -6.39
C LYS A 22 -2.02 -5.22 -5.24
N ILE A 23 -2.13 -3.90 -5.37
CA ILE A 23 -2.75 -3.07 -4.34
C ILE A 23 -3.85 -2.24 -4.99
N PRO A 24 -5.03 -2.14 -4.38
CA PRO A 24 -6.07 -1.27 -4.91
C PRO A 24 -5.57 0.16 -5.02
N ASN A 25 -5.90 0.83 -6.10
CA ASN A 25 -5.43 2.21 -6.32
C ASN A 25 -5.72 3.11 -5.13
N LYS A 26 -6.87 2.97 -4.51
CA LYS A 26 -7.22 3.86 -3.41
C LYS A 26 -6.39 3.61 -2.17
N MET A 27 -5.66 2.50 -2.11
CA MET A 27 -4.82 2.21 -0.95
C MET A 27 -3.37 2.60 -1.16
N VAL A 28 -3.00 2.95 -2.38
CA VAL A 28 -1.60 3.28 -2.69
C VAL A 28 -1.13 4.50 -1.89
N GLY A 29 -1.99 5.51 -1.78
CA GLY A 29 -1.63 6.68 -1.00
C GLY A 29 -1.34 6.34 0.46
N LEU A 30 -2.08 5.39 1.01
CA LEU A 30 -1.86 4.94 2.37
C LEU A 30 -0.48 4.28 2.52
N ILE A 31 -0.10 3.48 1.55
CA ILE A 31 1.19 2.81 1.58
C ILE A 31 2.33 3.81 1.48
N ILE A 32 2.17 4.81 0.63
CA ILE A 32 3.20 5.83 0.47
C ILE A 32 3.31 6.70 1.72
N GLY A 33 2.16 7.17 2.20
CA GLY A 33 2.11 8.05 3.35
C GLY A 33 2.51 9.47 2.99
N LYS A 34 2.38 10.35 3.97
CA LYS A 34 2.71 11.75 3.78
C LYS A 34 4.19 11.89 3.47
N ASN A 35 4.52 12.50 2.36
CA ASN A 35 5.90 12.72 1.95
C ASN A 35 6.71 11.43 1.85
N GLY A 36 6.04 10.31 1.61
CA GLY A 36 6.72 9.03 1.50
C GLY A 36 7.19 8.44 2.81
N GLU A 37 6.68 8.92 3.92
CA GLU A 37 7.15 8.46 5.23
C GLU A 37 6.78 7.02 5.52
N THR A 38 5.59 6.62 5.14
CA THR A 38 5.14 5.27 5.45
C THR A 38 5.93 4.24 4.67
N VAL A 39 6.10 4.45 3.37
CA VAL A 39 6.85 3.50 2.56
C VAL A 39 8.32 3.46 3.00
N ARG A 40 8.85 4.58 3.42
CA ARG A 40 10.21 4.62 3.94
C ARG A 40 10.34 3.82 5.23
N THR A 41 9.36 3.94 6.10
CA THR A 41 9.34 3.20 7.35
C THR A 41 9.23 1.70 7.10
N ILE A 42 8.38 1.31 6.15
CA ILE A 42 8.25 -0.10 5.81
C ILE A 42 9.58 -0.64 5.29
N HIS A 43 10.24 0.13 4.42
CA HIS A 43 11.54 -0.26 3.92
C HIS A 43 12.54 -0.44 5.06
N GLN A 44 12.57 0.49 6.00
CA GLN A 44 13.51 0.42 7.11
C GLN A 44 13.24 -0.77 8.03
N LYS A 45 11.97 -1.08 8.24
CA LYS A 45 11.60 -2.21 9.09
C LYS A 45 11.90 -3.54 8.45
N THR A 46 11.72 -3.65 7.16
CA THR A 46 11.77 -4.94 6.49
C THR A 46 13.01 -5.15 5.65
N ASN A 47 13.75 -4.08 5.40
CA ASN A 47 14.89 -4.12 4.50
C ASN A 47 14.49 -4.55 3.09
N CYS A 48 13.29 -4.19 2.68
CA CYS A 48 12.75 -4.54 1.38
C CYS A 48 12.53 -3.26 0.60
N PHE A 49 12.95 -3.23 -0.66
CA PHE A 49 12.67 -2.10 -1.53
C PHE A 49 11.29 -2.24 -2.13
N ILE A 50 10.59 -1.13 -2.22
CA ILE A 50 9.23 -1.11 -2.71
C ILE A 50 9.17 -0.14 -3.89
N PHE A 51 8.92 -0.67 -5.07
CA PHE A 51 8.72 0.16 -6.24
C PHE A 51 7.23 0.33 -6.48
N ILE A 52 6.79 1.57 -6.58
CA ILE A 52 5.39 1.89 -6.79
C ILE A 52 5.26 2.57 -8.14
N PRO A 53 4.62 1.91 -9.11
CA PRO A 53 4.43 2.53 -10.43
C PRO A 53 3.61 3.79 -10.29
N LYS A 54 3.86 4.73 -11.16
CA LYS A 54 3.20 6.01 -11.11
C LYS A 54 1.69 5.90 -11.27
N ASP A 55 1.25 5.07 -12.20
CA ASP A 55 -0.16 4.93 -12.50
C ASP A 55 -0.53 3.46 -12.64
N SER A 56 -1.81 3.17 -12.50
CA SER A 56 -2.30 1.85 -12.86
C SER A 56 -2.36 1.74 -14.37
N ARG A 57 -2.47 0.52 -14.86
CA ARG A 57 -2.70 0.30 -16.28
C ARG A 57 -4.09 0.82 -16.62
N PRO A 58 -4.29 1.24 -17.87
CA PRO A 58 -5.61 1.74 -18.26
C PRO A 58 -6.70 0.72 -17.98
N GLY A 59 -7.75 1.17 -17.36
CA GLY A 59 -8.89 0.31 -17.03
C GLY A 59 -8.74 -0.55 -15.81
N GLU A 60 -7.63 -0.45 -15.09
CA GLU A 60 -7.42 -1.25 -13.89
C GLU A 60 -7.55 -0.41 -12.64
N ASP A 61 -8.12 -1.02 -11.60
CA ASP A 61 -8.28 -0.37 -10.31
C ASP A 61 -7.15 -0.72 -9.35
N PHE A 62 -6.11 -1.34 -9.86
CA PHE A 62 -4.99 -1.79 -9.06
C PHE A 62 -3.69 -1.23 -9.58
N ARG A 63 -2.70 -1.15 -8.70
CA ARG A 63 -1.32 -0.98 -9.12
C ARG A 63 -0.55 -2.18 -8.64
N GLU A 64 0.37 -2.63 -9.46
CA GLU A 64 1.21 -3.76 -9.11
C GLU A 64 2.53 -3.22 -8.60
N LEU A 65 2.70 -3.28 -7.30
CA LEU A 65 3.96 -2.89 -6.68
C LEU A 65 4.98 -3.98 -6.91
N GLU A 66 6.24 -3.63 -6.89
CA GLU A 66 7.32 -4.60 -7.04
C GLU A 66 8.21 -4.53 -5.83
N LEU A 67 8.38 -5.67 -5.17
CA LEU A 67 9.16 -5.76 -3.94
C LEU A 67 10.48 -6.46 -4.23
N SER A 68 11.57 -5.90 -3.70
CA SER A 68 12.90 -6.42 -3.94
C SER A 68 13.64 -6.58 -2.63
N GLY A 69 14.34 -7.70 -2.49
CA GLY A 69 15.15 -7.93 -1.31
C GLY A 69 15.27 -9.41 -1.02
N PRO A 70 15.89 -9.77 0.10
CA PRO A 70 15.94 -11.16 0.51
C PRO A 70 14.54 -11.71 0.69
N PRO A 71 14.34 -13.01 0.49
CA PRO A 71 12.99 -13.58 0.58
C PRO A 71 12.26 -13.26 1.87
N GLU A 72 12.93 -13.32 3.00
CA GLU A 72 12.24 -13.04 4.25
C GLU A 72 11.89 -11.56 4.38
N SER A 73 12.70 -10.69 3.79
CA SER A 73 12.38 -9.26 3.79
C SER A 73 11.13 -8.99 2.96
N VAL A 74 11.04 -9.65 1.81
CA VAL A 74 9.87 -9.50 0.95
C VAL A 74 8.62 -10.01 1.67
N GLU A 75 8.71 -11.13 2.36
CA GLU A 75 7.57 -11.65 3.10
C GLU A 75 7.14 -10.72 4.22
N MET A 76 8.09 -10.16 4.94
CA MET A 76 7.78 -9.19 5.98
C MET A 76 7.11 -7.96 5.40
N CYS A 77 7.61 -7.51 4.26
CA CYS A 77 7.06 -6.33 3.59
C CYS A 77 5.62 -6.58 3.17
N LYS A 78 5.35 -7.74 2.58
CA LYS A 78 3.99 -8.11 2.21
C LYS A 78 3.06 -8.08 3.41
N ARG A 79 3.51 -8.66 4.52
CA ARG A 79 2.71 -8.70 5.73
C ARG A 79 2.39 -7.30 6.24
N GLU A 80 3.39 -6.42 6.24
CA GLU A 80 3.17 -5.06 6.69
C GLU A 80 2.14 -4.34 5.82
N ILE A 81 2.29 -4.47 4.52
CA ILE A 81 1.39 -3.79 3.60
C ILE A 81 -0.02 -4.35 3.71
N ILE A 82 -0.15 -5.66 3.71
CA ILE A 82 -1.46 -6.30 3.79
C ILE A 82 -2.14 -5.99 5.11
N SER A 83 -1.38 -5.95 6.20
CA SER A 83 -1.94 -5.60 7.50
C SER A 83 -2.50 -4.19 7.50
N MET A 84 -1.82 -3.26 6.88
CA MET A 84 -2.31 -1.89 6.79
C MET A 84 -3.63 -1.82 6.05
N ILE A 85 -3.73 -2.55 4.96
CA ILE A 85 -4.94 -2.55 4.14
C ILE A 85 -6.10 -3.17 4.93
N HIS A 86 -5.85 -4.27 5.60
CA HIS A 86 -6.87 -4.94 6.40
C HIS A 86 -7.34 -4.05 7.55
N LEU A 87 -6.42 -3.36 8.19
CA LEU A 87 -6.77 -2.48 9.29
C LEU A 87 -7.69 -1.36 8.84
N VAL A 88 -7.37 -0.75 7.70
CA VAL A 88 -8.20 0.32 7.17
C VAL A 88 -9.58 -0.19 6.81
N LYS A 89 -9.66 -1.35 6.18
CA LYS A 89 -10.95 -1.95 5.85
C LYS A 89 -11.76 -2.24 7.11
N TYR A 90 -11.10 -2.76 8.12
CA TYR A 90 -11.78 -3.06 9.38
C TYR A 90 -12.36 -1.80 10.01
N ILE A 91 -11.56 -0.75 10.09
CA ILE A 91 -11.99 0.52 10.66
C ILE A 91 -13.16 1.09 9.87
N PHE A 92 -13.08 1.03 8.55
CA PHE A 92 -14.14 1.53 7.69
C PHE A 92 -15.45 0.79 7.93
N ILE A 93 -15.38 -0.52 8.06
CA ILE A 93 -16.56 -1.33 8.34
C ILE A 93 -17.16 -0.97 9.70
N GLN A 94 -16.30 -0.75 10.69
CA GLN A 94 -16.80 -0.37 12.02
C GLN A 94 -17.51 0.98 11.97
N ILE A 95 -16.97 1.92 11.23
CA ILE A 95 -17.60 3.22 11.08
C ILE A 95 -18.95 3.11 10.40
N ILE A 96 -19.04 2.32 9.35
CA ILE A 96 -20.30 2.13 8.64
C ILE A 96 -21.33 1.49 9.55
N ASN A 97 -20.94 0.48 10.30
CA ASN A 97 -21.84 -0.20 11.21
C ASN A 97 -22.34 0.74 12.31
N TYR A 98 -21.45 1.57 12.82
CA TYR A 98 -21.82 2.54 13.84
C TYR A 98 -22.82 3.54 13.28
N ALA A 99 -22.55 4.07 12.11
CA ALA A 99 -23.44 5.02 11.47
C ALA A 99 -24.81 4.39 11.19
N GLY A 100 -24.81 3.13 10.78
CA GLY A 100 -26.05 2.41 10.57
C GLY A 100 -26.85 2.27 11.84
N SER A 101 -26.17 2.01 12.95
CA SER A 101 -26.86 1.91 14.23
C SER A 101 -27.46 3.24 14.65
N LEU A 102 -26.73 4.31 14.46
CA LEU A 102 -27.21 5.64 14.76
C LEU A 102 -28.45 5.97 13.94
N TRP A 103 -28.44 5.57 12.69
CA TRP A 103 -29.56 5.77 11.81
C TRP A 103 -30.80 5.10 12.35
N LYS A 104 -30.65 3.86 12.78
CA LYS A 104 -31.76 3.12 13.37
C LYS A 104 -32.32 3.79 14.61
N ILE A 105 -31.44 4.29 15.45
CA ILE A 105 -31.88 4.98 16.65
C ILE A 105 -32.65 6.23 16.29
N THR A 106 -32.18 6.95 15.29
CA THR A 106 -32.83 8.18 14.86
C THR A 106 -34.23 7.95 14.32
N LEU A 107 -34.45 6.79 13.72
CA LEU A 107 -35.74 6.48 13.12
C LEU A 107 -36.79 6.15 14.16
N TYR A 108 -36.39 5.78 15.33
CA TYR A 108 -37.32 5.49 16.40
C TYR A 108 -37.53 6.70 17.28
#